data_66345188a0d305df4d66026ac08011c6
#
_entry.id   66345188a0d305df4d66026ac08011c6
#
_cell.length_a   1.000
_cell.length_b   1.000
_cell.length_c   1.000
_cell.angle_alpha   90.00
_cell.angle_beta   90.00
_cell.angle_gamma   90.00
#
_symmetry.space_group_name_H-M   'P 1'
#
loop_
_entity.id
_entity.type
_entity.pdbx_description
1 polymer ?
#
loop_
_entity_poly.entity_id
_entity_poly.type
_entity_poly.pdbx_seq_one_letter_code
_entity_poly.pdbx_strand_id
1 'polypeptide(L)'
;MLVAFLFAFAACSSDGEVRHLGVTSVKTLYAPDEGEAVVLQPSASASLVFEWGPALAEDGGLVQYEVAFTGMDGDLSNPDTVIASDNNGADCSATISHKTLNQIAAALGVEAGMEGTLKWTVYSSKGINPVKAEEERTLTLTRLAGFAEVPSELYVTGEGSEAGAELSQAVKMRKVADGEFEIFMKFEEGKSFKFVSSNSGTPKEYSFSGEKLVEGGTCSVAKTGIYKYYVDFNAGSYTSKEVTKVKWFLNWSQREIELNYEGMGIWAIRDYVVTGLSGSDNTDDRYKFRMESSEGETEWRAAINTDSKPSG
;
A
#
# COMPACT_ATOMS: atom_id res chain seq x y z
N MET A 1 -32.36 61.18 -31.15
CA MET A 1 -31.49 60.36 -32.02
C MET A 1 -30.61 59.53 -31.11
N LEU A 2 -31.03 58.31 -30.88
CA LEU A 2 -30.42 57.40 -29.90
C LEU A 2 -29.52 56.40 -30.69
N VAL A 3 -28.22 56.49 -30.50
CA VAL A 3 -27.25 55.61 -31.14
C VAL A 3 -27.05 54.38 -30.21
N ALA A 4 -27.57 53.24 -30.61
CA ALA A 4 -27.35 51.98 -29.95
C ALA A 4 -26.01 51.39 -30.39
N PHE A 5 -25.05 51.25 -29.46
CA PHE A 5 -23.81 50.51 -29.68
C PHE A 5 -24.09 49.01 -29.46
N LEU A 6 -24.08 48.25 -30.56
CA LEU A 6 -24.03 46.77 -30.49
C LEU A 6 -22.58 46.34 -30.17
N PHE A 7 -22.34 45.84 -28.96
CA PHE A 7 -21.15 45.08 -28.66
C PHE A 7 -21.33 43.64 -29.16
N ALA A 8 -20.66 43.31 -30.25
CA ALA A 8 -20.52 41.92 -30.67
C ALA A 8 -19.50 41.25 -29.75
N PHE A 9 -19.96 40.42 -28.82
CA PHE A 9 -19.08 39.50 -28.12
C PHE A 9 -18.67 38.41 -29.10
N ALA A 10 -17.44 38.48 -29.62
CA ALA A 10 -16.79 37.35 -30.23
C ALA A 10 -16.43 36.37 -29.08
N ALA A 11 -17.33 35.42 -28.83
CA ALA A 11 -16.99 34.26 -28.06
C ALA A 11 -15.97 33.45 -28.87
N CYS A 12 -14.70 33.52 -28.55
CA CYS A 12 -13.76 32.52 -28.96
C CYS A 12 -14.17 31.21 -28.27
N SER A 13 -14.97 30.40 -28.98
CA SER A 13 -15.06 28.99 -28.70
C SER A 13 -13.75 28.35 -29.18
N SER A 14 -12.72 28.36 -28.36
CA SER A 14 -11.66 27.42 -28.52
C SER A 14 -12.21 26.09 -28.03
N ASP A 15 -12.95 25.40 -28.88
CA ASP A 15 -13.09 23.96 -28.77
C ASP A 15 -11.67 23.39 -28.88
N GLY A 16 -11.01 23.26 -27.78
CA GLY A 16 -9.77 22.51 -27.66
C GLY A 16 -10.12 21.04 -27.89
N GLU A 17 -10.35 20.65 -29.16
CA GLU A 17 -10.26 19.25 -29.52
C GLU A 17 -8.92 18.76 -28.98
N VAL A 18 -8.98 17.88 -28.00
CA VAL A 18 -7.80 17.15 -27.51
C VAL A 18 -7.41 16.22 -28.66
N ARG A 19 -6.58 16.77 -29.56
CA ARG A 19 -6.03 16.03 -30.70
C ARG A 19 -4.89 15.17 -30.19
N HIS A 20 -4.73 13.97 -30.76
CA HIS A 20 -3.61 13.05 -30.49
C HIS A 20 -3.69 12.25 -29.19
N LEU A 21 -4.86 11.72 -28.84
CA LEU A 21 -5.02 10.70 -27.81
C LEU A 21 -4.86 9.27 -28.35
N GLY A 22 -4.57 9.12 -29.64
CA GLY A 22 -4.36 7.82 -30.28
C GLY A 22 -3.12 7.15 -29.69
N VAL A 23 -3.28 5.89 -29.29
CA VAL A 23 -2.20 5.00 -28.84
C VAL A 23 -2.37 3.64 -29.53
N THR A 24 -1.28 3.00 -29.90
CA THR A 24 -1.30 1.64 -30.46
C THR A 24 -1.53 0.63 -29.35
N SER A 25 -2.04 -0.57 -29.70
CA SER A 25 -2.05 -1.72 -28.80
C SER A 25 -0.61 -2.20 -28.50
N VAL A 26 -0.40 -2.78 -27.31
CA VAL A 26 0.74 -3.62 -27.03
C VAL A 26 0.65 -4.87 -27.92
N LYS A 27 1.74 -5.21 -28.62
CA LYS A 27 1.76 -6.31 -29.59
C LYS A 27 2.15 -7.65 -28.95
N THR A 28 3.05 -7.62 -27.98
CA THR A 28 3.65 -8.83 -27.43
C THR A 28 3.79 -8.71 -25.93
N LEU A 29 3.36 -9.74 -25.22
CA LEU A 29 3.62 -9.94 -23.80
C LEU A 29 4.88 -10.81 -23.67
N TYR A 30 5.82 -10.46 -22.78
CA TYR A 30 7.07 -11.20 -22.60
C TYR A 30 7.02 -12.11 -21.38
N ALA A 31 6.55 -11.59 -20.24
CA ALA A 31 6.45 -12.33 -18.98
C ALA A 31 5.17 -11.92 -18.21
N PRO A 32 4.59 -12.84 -17.41
CA PRO A 32 4.83 -14.28 -17.31
C PRO A 32 4.51 -15.03 -18.60
N ASP A 33 5.07 -16.25 -18.75
CA ASP A 33 4.73 -17.13 -19.87
C ASP A 33 3.26 -17.55 -19.84
N GLU A 34 2.73 -17.95 -21.02
CA GLU A 34 1.37 -18.48 -21.11
C GLU A 34 1.21 -19.72 -20.20
N GLY A 35 0.24 -19.66 -19.28
CA GLY A 35 -0.05 -20.75 -18.35
C GLY A 35 1.00 -20.93 -17.25
N GLU A 36 1.88 -19.96 -17.02
CA GLU A 36 2.87 -20.04 -15.94
C GLU A 36 2.18 -20.31 -14.59
N ALA A 37 2.78 -21.22 -13.80
CA ALA A 37 2.27 -21.60 -12.50
C ALA A 37 3.17 -21.05 -11.38
N VAL A 38 2.58 -20.25 -10.48
CA VAL A 38 3.28 -19.59 -9.39
C VAL A 38 2.67 -19.97 -8.05
N VAL A 39 3.48 -20.53 -7.16
CA VAL A 39 3.11 -20.71 -5.75
C VAL A 39 3.42 -19.44 -5.00
N LEU A 40 2.37 -18.73 -4.56
CA LEU A 40 2.53 -17.48 -3.84
C LEU A 40 3.26 -17.70 -2.50
N GLN A 41 4.08 -16.74 -2.10
CA GLN A 41 4.88 -16.81 -0.88
C GLN A 41 4.54 -15.62 0.04
N PRO A 42 4.53 -15.84 1.37
CA PRO A 42 4.15 -14.80 2.34
C PRO A 42 5.23 -13.73 2.57
N SER A 43 6.38 -13.84 1.90
CA SER A 43 7.47 -12.87 2.02
C SER A 43 7.07 -11.50 1.47
N ALA A 44 7.37 -10.44 2.21
CA ALA A 44 7.10 -9.06 1.78
C ALA A 44 7.86 -8.66 0.50
N SER A 45 8.98 -9.33 0.21
CA SER A 45 9.81 -9.07 -0.98
C SER A 45 9.43 -9.96 -2.18
N ALA A 46 8.56 -10.95 -1.99
CA ALA A 46 8.15 -11.83 -3.08
C ALA A 46 7.27 -11.07 -4.09
N SER A 47 7.65 -11.11 -5.35
CA SER A 47 6.93 -10.47 -6.45
C SER A 47 7.04 -11.27 -7.74
N LEU A 48 6.12 -11.04 -8.65
CA LEU A 48 6.15 -11.52 -10.03
C LEU A 48 6.24 -10.30 -10.95
N VAL A 49 7.11 -10.39 -11.93
CA VAL A 49 7.31 -9.32 -12.91
C VAL A 49 6.51 -9.62 -14.17
N PHE A 50 5.71 -8.67 -14.58
CA PHE A 50 5.00 -8.67 -15.86
C PHE A 50 5.76 -7.76 -16.82
N GLU A 51 6.01 -8.21 -18.05
CA GLU A 51 6.76 -7.46 -19.05
C GLU A 51 6.11 -7.56 -20.42
N TRP A 52 6.20 -6.46 -21.18
CA TRP A 52 5.61 -6.37 -22.53
C TRP A 52 6.36 -5.41 -23.44
N GLY A 53 6.06 -5.46 -24.72
CA GLY A 53 6.59 -4.53 -25.72
C GLY A 53 5.91 -3.15 -25.65
N PRO A 54 6.63 -2.08 -26.05
CA PRO A 54 6.09 -0.74 -25.99
C PRO A 54 4.94 -0.52 -26.98
N ALA A 55 3.95 0.27 -26.58
CA ALA A 55 2.98 0.90 -27.45
C ALA A 55 3.47 2.32 -27.84
N LEU A 56 2.91 2.88 -28.90
CA LEU A 56 3.30 4.18 -29.42
C LEU A 56 2.10 5.14 -29.38
N ALA A 57 2.32 6.32 -28.82
CA ALA A 57 1.39 7.42 -28.94
C ALA A 57 1.52 8.12 -30.31
N GLU A 58 0.42 8.55 -30.90
CA GLU A 58 0.37 9.20 -32.22
C GLU A 58 1.26 10.45 -32.30
N ASP A 59 1.41 11.18 -31.21
CA ASP A 59 2.24 12.38 -31.11
C ASP A 59 3.64 12.11 -30.54
N GLY A 60 4.01 10.83 -30.33
CA GLY A 60 5.26 10.45 -29.69
C GLY A 60 5.36 10.76 -28.19
N GLY A 61 4.23 11.13 -27.54
CA GLY A 61 4.16 11.40 -26.11
C GLY A 61 4.21 10.15 -25.24
N LEU A 62 4.18 10.36 -23.93
CA LEU A 62 4.20 9.28 -22.93
C LEU A 62 2.94 8.41 -23.07
N VAL A 63 3.13 7.10 -23.08
CA VAL A 63 2.09 6.09 -22.96
C VAL A 63 2.07 5.59 -21.53
N GLN A 64 0.88 5.39 -20.97
CA GLN A 64 0.67 4.77 -19.68
C GLN A 64 0.16 3.34 -19.86
N TYR A 65 0.53 2.46 -18.94
CA TYR A 65 0.19 1.05 -19.00
C TYR A 65 -0.44 0.56 -17.69
N GLU A 66 -1.36 -0.38 -17.83
CA GLU A 66 -2.00 -1.09 -16.72
C GLU A 66 -2.08 -2.58 -17.04
N VAL A 67 -1.77 -3.43 -16.07
CA VAL A 67 -2.02 -4.87 -16.16
C VAL A 67 -3.43 -5.16 -15.67
N ALA A 68 -4.20 -5.83 -16.48
CA ALA A 68 -5.59 -6.18 -16.20
C ALA A 68 -5.77 -7.66 -15.93
N PHE A 69 -6.62 -8.00 -14.97
CA PHE A 69 -6.92 -9.36 -14.56
C PHE A 69 -8.41 -9.62 -14.55
N THR A 70 -8.77 -10.87 -14.89
CA THR A 70 -10.13 -11.41 -14.72
C THR A 70 -10.09 -12.91 -14.45
N GLY A 71 -11.20 -13.47 -13.95
CA GLY A 71 -11.37 -14.92 -13.83
C GLY A 71 -11.44 -15.61 -15.18
N MET A 72 -11.38 -16.95 -15.20
CA MET A 72 -11.40 -17.73 -16.47
C MET A 72 -12.67 -17.51 -17.29
N ASP A 73 -13.80 -17.27 -16.63
CA ASP A 73 -15.09 -17.00 -17.29
C ASP A 73 -15.31 -15.50 -17.59
N GLY A 74 -14.41 -14.63 -17.13
CA GLY A 74 -14.52 -13.18 -17.30
C GLY A 74 -14.05 -12.68 -18.66
N ASP A 75 -14.30 -11.41 -18.94
CA ASP A 75 -13.94 -10.72 -20.18
C ASP A 75 -12.91 -9.62 -19.90
N LEU A 76 -11.71 -9.78 -20.44
CA LEU A 76 -10.66 -8.76 -20.34
C LEU A 76 -10.98 -7.45 -21.07
N SER A 77 -12.08 -7.35 -21.82
CA SER A 77 -12.60 -6.05 -22.29
C SER A 77 -13.28 -5.25 -21.17
N ASN A 78 -13.65 -5.91 -20.07
CA ASN A 78 -14.16 -5.31 -18.83
C ASN A 78 -13.53 -6.03 -17.62
N PRO A 79 -12.25 -5.78 -17.33
CA PRO A 79 -11.50 -6.52 -16.33
C PRO A 79 -12.01 -6.28 -14.91
N ASP A 80 -11.90 -7.29 -14.05
CA ASP A 80 -12.27 -7.19 -12.63
C ASP A 80 -11.28 -6.33 -11.83
N THR A 81 -10.01 -6.31 -12.24
CA THR A 81 -8.95 -5.56 -11.56
C THR A 81 -7.92 -5.04 -12.55
N VAL A 82 -7.43 -3.83 -12.32
CA VAL A 82 -6.31 -3.25 -13.07
C VAL A 82 -5.25 -2.73 -12.09
N ILE A 83 -3.97 -2.90 -12.46
CA ILE A 83 -2.81 -2.45 -11.69
C ILE A 83 -1.93 -1.60 -12.61
N ALA A 84 -1.63 -0.37 -12.21
CA ALA A 84 -0.72 0.47 -12.95
C ALA A 84 0.68 -0.16 -13.02
N SER A 85 1.36 0.01 -14.16
CA SER A 85 2.74 -0.45 -14.30
C SER A 85 3.71 0.33 -13.42
N ASP A 86 4.95 -0.13 -13.36
CA ASP A 86 6.01 0.51 -12.60
C ASP A 86 6.19 1.99 -13.05
N ASN A 87 6.83 2.78 -12.22
CA ASN A 87 7.05 4.21 -12.46
C ASN A 87 5.75 4.99 -12.76
N ASN A 88 4.68 4.76 -11.93
CA ASN A 88 3.36 5.38 -12.07
C ASN A 88 2.71 5.15 -13.44
N GLY A 89 2.85 3.96 -13.98
CA GLY A 89 2.23 3.57 -15.25
C GLY A 89 3.10 3.85 -16.49
N ALA A 90 4.34 4.31 -16.34
CA ALA A 90 5.17 4.71 -17.48
C ALA A 90 6.07 3.59 -18.03
N ASP A 91 6.36 2.57 -17.25
CA ASP A 91 7.26 1.49 -17.66
C ASP A 91 6.50 0.37 -18.39
N CYS A 92 7.19 -0.33 -19.30
CA CYS A 92 6.67 -1.53 -19.96
C CYS A 92 6.84 -2.78 -19.07
N SER A 93 6.81 -2.61 -17.78
CA SER A 93 6.86 -3.66 -16.76
C SER A 93 6.00 -3.32 -15.55
N ALA A 94 5.54 -4.35 -14.85
CA ALA A 94 4.84 -4.20 -13.57
C ALA A 94 5.37 -5.25 -12.58
N THR A 95 5.93 -4.78 -11.48
CA THR A 95 6.39 -5.63 -10.37
C THR A 95 5.25 -5.80 -9.37
N ILE A 96 4.51 -6.89 -9.47
CA ILE A 96 3.32 -7.13 -8.63
C ILE A 96 3.68 -8.07 -7.48
N SER A 97 3.50 -7.61 -6.24
CA SER A 97 3.81 -8.41 -5.06
C SER A 97 2.93 -9.67 -4.97
N HIS A 98 3.47 -10.76 -4.40
CA HIS A 98 2.68 -11.97 -4.12
C HIS A 98 1.48 -11.69 -3.22
N LYS A 99 1.57 -10.71 -2.32
CA LYS A 99 0.42 -10.23 -1.53
C LYS A 99 -0.69 -9.66 -2.44
N THR A 100 -0.34 -8.80 -3.38
CA THR A 100 -1.32 -8.22 -4.33
C THR A 100 -1.94 -9.30 -5.21
N LEU A 101 -1.12 -10.23 -5.74
CA LEU A 101 -1.63 -11.37 -6.51
C LEU A 101 -2.56 -12.27 -5.70
N ASN A 102 -2.26 -12.50 -4.41
CA ASN A 102 -3.13 -13.23 -3.49
C ASN A 102 -4.49 -12.54 -3.29
N GLN A 103 -4.50 -11.21 -3.20
CA GLN A 103 -5.74 -10.41 -3.08
C GLN A 103 -6.56 -10.47 -4.37
N ILE A 104 -5.92 -10.36 -5.54
CA ILE A 104 -6.56 -10.50 -6.85
C ILE A 104 -7.20 -11.88 -6.98
N ALA A 105 -6.43 -12.95 -6.72
CA ALA A 105 -6.93 -14.31 -6.79
C ALA A 105 -8.11 -14.56 -5.81
N ALA A 106 -8.05 -13.96 -4.61
CA ALA A 106 -9.16 -14.01 -3.64
C ALA A 106 -10.42 -13.35 -4.17
N ALA A 107 -10.30 -12.13 -4.72
CA ALA A 107 -11.41 -11.39 -5.31
C ALA A 107 -12.06 -12.15 -6.48
N LEU A 108 -11.27 -12.92 -7.22
CA LEU A 108 -11.72 -13.77 -8.33
C LEU A 108 -12.19 -15.17 -7.88
N GLY A 109 -12.35 -15.40 -6.57
CA GLY A 109 -12.98 -16.59 -6.02
C GLY A 109 -12.06 -17.81 -5.84
N VAL A 110 -10.74 -17.66 -6.00
CA VAL A 110 -9.80 -18.73 -5.65
C VAL A 110 -9.74 -18.86 -4.13
N GLU A 111 -9.97 -20.05 -3.58
CA GLU A 111 -9.94 -20.28 -2.13
C GLU A 111 -8.52 -20.28 -1.57
N ALA A 112 -8.36 -19.96 -0.28
CA ALA A 112 -7.07 -19.93 0.40
C ALA A 112 -6.37 -21.29 0.36
N GLY A 113 -5.10 -21.31 -0.01
CA GLY A 113 -4.30 -22.55 -0.16
C GLY A 113 -4.62 -23.35 -1.42
N MET A 114 -5.58 -22.92 -2.24
CA MET A 114 -5.95 -23.60 -3.47
C MET A 114 -5.31 -22.97 -4.70
N GLU A 115 -5.23 -23.74 -5.76
CA GLU A 115 -4.78 -23.31 -7.08
C GLU A 115 -5.97 -22.76 -7.88
N GLY A 116 -5.73 -21.65 -8.59
CA GLY A 116 -6.70 -21.09 -9.51
C GLY A 116 -6.02 -20.41 -10.68
N THR A 117 -6.65 -20.43 -11.84
CA THR A 117 -6.14 -19.82 -13.07
C THR A 117 -6.89 -18.53 -13.35
N LEU A 118 -6.14 -17.48 -13.69
CA LEU A 118 -6.62 -16.15 -14.05
C LEU A 118 -6.26 -15.86 -15.49
N LYS A 119 -7.02 -14.99 -16.16
CA LYS A 119 -6.61 -14.36 -17.42
C LYS A 119 -6.00 -12.98 -17.12
N TRP A 120 -5.00 -12.60 -17.88
CA TRP A 120 -4.41 -11.27 -17.80
C TRP A 120 -4.04 -10.72 -19.18
N THR A 121 -3.98 -9.40 -19.27
CA THR A 121 -3.52 -8.65 -20.44
C THR A 121 -2.98 -7.30 -20.00
N VAL A 122 -2.56 -6.48 -20.97
CA VAL A 122 -2.08 -5.12 -20.72
C VAL A 122 -2.93 -4.12 -21.50
N TYR A 123 -3.24 -3.01 -20.86
CA TYR A 123 -3.79 -1.83 -21.50
C TYR A 123 -2.71 -0.78 -21.68
N SER A 124 -2.67 -0.16 -22.85
CA SER A 124 -1.92 1.07 -23.12
C SER A 124 -2.89 2.22 -23.21
N SER A 125 -2.57 3.37 -22.66
CA SER A 125 -3.45 4.52 -22.67
C SER A 125 -2.70 5.84 -22.84
N LYS A 126 -3.43 6.82 -23.37
CA LYS A 126 -3.06 8.22 -23.33
C LYS A 126 -4.31 9.02 -23.00
N GLY A 127 -4.37 9.55 -21.79
CA GLY A 127 -5.60 10.16 -21.26
C GLY A 127 -6.65 9.11 -20.92
N ILE A 128 -7.87 9.24 -21.45
CA ILE A 128 -9.05 8.47 -21.04
C ILE A 128 -9.39 7.27 -21.94
N ASN A 129 -8.62 7.01 -22.97
CA ASN A 129 -8.92 5.96 -23.96
C ASN A 129 -7.92 4.81 -23.84
N PRO A 130 -8.19 3.78 -23.03
CA PRO A 130 -7.32 2.60 -22.94
C PRO A 130 -7.50 1.71 -24.17
N VAL A 131 -6.41 1.15 -24.67
CA VAL A 131 -6.36 0.20 -25.77
C VAL A 131 -5.79 -1.12 -25.24
N LYS A 132 -6.57 -2.20 -25.34
CA LYS A 132 -6.17 -3.54 -24.91
C LYS A 132 -5.06 -4.09 -25.80
N ALA A 133 -4.12 -4.84 -25.23
CA ALA A 133 -3.11 -5.58 -25.98
C ALA A 133 -3.75 -6.57 -26.96
N GLU A 134 -2.99 -6.98 -27.98
CA GLU A 134 -3.43 -8.00 -28.94
C GLU A 134 -3.41 -9.40 -28.35
N GLU A 135 -2.57 -9.62 -27.33
CA GLU A 135 -2.43 -10.88 -26.62
C GLU A 135 -3.15 -10.84 -25.26
N GLU A 136 -3.68 -11.99 -24.89
CA GLU A 136 -4.14 -12.33 -23.55
C GLU A 136 -3.39 -13.58 -23.12
N ARG A 137 -3.09 -13.68 -21.82
CA ARG A 137 -2.45 -14.88 -21.24
C ARG A 137 -3.17 -15.36 -20.01
N THR A 138 -2.90 -16.58 -19.67
CA THR A 138 -3.33 -17.20 -18.42
C THR A 138 -2.17 -17.27 -17.44
N LEU A 139 -2.51 -17.22 -16.14
CA LEU A 139 -1.57 -17.35 -15.02
C LEU A 139 -2.22 -18.23 -13.97
N THR A 140 -1.55 -19.28 -13.55
CA THR A 140 -2.03 -20.16 -12.49
C THR A 140 -1.37 -19.81 -11.18
N LEU A 141 -2.16 -19.48 -10.15
CA LEU A 141 -1.68 -19.08 -8.83
C LEU A 141 -2.12 -20.10 -7.78
N THR A 142 -1.18 -20.61 -6.98
CA THR A 142 -1.52 -21.25 -5.71
C THR A 142 -1.57 -20.18 -4.64
N ARG A 143 -2.77 -19.89 -4.10
CA ARG A 143 -2.97 -18.88 -3.07
C ARG A 143 -2.28 -19.23 -1.76
N LEU A 144 -1.92 -18.18 -1.01
CA LEU A 144 -1.46 -18.33 0.37
C LEU A 144 -2.54 -19.00 1.22
N ALA A 145 -2.13 -19.96 2.04
CA ALA A 145 -2.97 -20.57 3.06
C ALA A 145 -3.02 -19.64 4.27
N GLY A 146 -3.75 -18.53 4.17
CA GLY A 146 -4.04 -17.66 5.30
C GLY A 146 -4.90 -18.36 6.36
N PHE A 147 -5.22 -17.64 7.43
CA PHE A 147 -6.08 -18.17 8.49
C PHE A 147 -7.54 -18.27 8.01
N ALA A 148 -8.17 -19.42 8.28
CA ALA A 148 -9.59 -19.63 7.96
C ALA A 148 -10.50 -18.71 8.79
N GLU A 149 -10.08 -18.40 10.03
CA GLU A 149 -10.77 -17.45 10.91
C GLU A 149 -9.86 -16.25 11.16
N VAL A 150 -10.28 -15.11 10.65
CA VAL A 150 -9.58 -13.84 10.80
C VAL A 150 -10.15 -13.10 12.00
N PRO A 151 -9.34 -12.71 13.00
CA PRO A 151 -9.83 -11.96 14.15
C PRO A 151 -10.31 -10.57 13.73
N SER A 152 -11.41 -10.10 14.34
CA SER A 152 -11.90 -8.74 14.11
C SER A 152 -11.00 -7.67 14.75
N GLU A 153 -10.28 -8.06 15.81
CA GLU A 153 -9.36 -7.24 16.60
C GLU A 153 -8.12 -8.06 16.95
N LEU A 154 -6.99 -7.39 17.09
CA LEU A 154 -5.74 -8.01 17.52
C LEU A 154 -5.08 -7.14 18.60
N TYR A 155 -4.47 -7.78 19.59
CA TYR A 155 -3.82 -7.14 20.72
C TYR A 155 -2.44 -7.75 20.93
N VAL A 156 -1.55 -7.01 21.61
CA VAL A 156 -0.24 -7.45 22.04
C VAL A 156 -0.20 -7.55 23.55
N THR A 157 0.35 -8.64 24.10
CA THR A 157 0.59 -8.85 25.53
C THR A 157 1.85 -9.68 25.75
N GLY A 158 2.36 -9.70 26.96
CA GLY A 158 3.55 -10.46 27.37
C GLY A 158 4.60 -9.58 28.01
N GLU A 159 5.41 -10.16 28.89
CA GLU A 159 6.48 -9.45 29.63
C GLU A 159 7.51 -8.79 28.71
N GLY A 160 7.65 -9.28 27.48
CA GLY A 160 8.51 -8.71 26.45
C GLY A 160 7.96 -7.48 25.76
N SER A 161 6.73 -7.05 26.06
CA SER A 161 6.10 -5.87 25.50
C SER A 161 5.76 -4.83 26.57
N GLU A 162 5.60 -3.58 26.19
CA GLU A 162 5.15 -2.51 27.11
C GLU A 162 3.77 -2.77 27.71
N ALA A 163 2.97 -3.65 27.07
CA ALA A 163 1.65 -4.04 27.60
C ALA A 163 1.74 -4.86 28.89
N GLY A 164 2.88 -5.52 29.15
CA GLY A 164 3.01 -6.45 30.25
C GLY A 164 2.23 -7.75 30.03
N ALA A 165 2.26 -8.64 31.03
CA ALA A 165 1.72 -9.99 30.93
C ALA A 165 0.21 -10.10 31.18
N GLU A 166 -0.40 -9.08 31.79
CA GLU A 166 -1.83 -9.09 32.12
C GLU A 166 -2.69 -8.92 30.88
N LEU A 167 -3.54 -9.93 30.57
CA LEU A 167 -4.37 -9.94 29.38
C LEU A 167 -5.29 -8.70 29.30
N SER A 168 -5.83 -8.25 30.42
CA SER A 168 -6.68 -7.05 30.48
C SER A 168 -5.97 -5.74 30.15
N GLN A 169 -4.63 -5.74 30.16
CA GLN A 169 -3.77 -4.63 29.80
C GLN A 169 -3.22 -4.77 28.36
N ALA A 170 -3.59 -5.84 27.66
CA ALA A 170 -3.16 -6.05 26.26
C ALA A 170 -3.49 -4.84 25.40
N VAL A 171 -2.52 -4.38 24.63
CA VAL A 171 -2.64 -3.17 23.81
C VAL A 171 -3.19 -3.52 22.45
N LYS A 172 -4.28 -2.84 22.07
CA LYS A 172 -4.96 -3.03 20.79
C LYS A 172 -4.09 -2.56 19.63
N MET A 173 -3.96 -3.40 18.62
CA MET A 173 -3.35 -3.02 17.35
C MET A 173 -4.32 -2.21 16.49
N ARG A 174 -3.80 -1.31 15.69
CA ARG A 174 -4.57 -0.59 14.68
C ARG A 174 -4.95 -1.55 13.55
N LYS A 175 -6.23 -1.64 13.25
CA LYS A 175 -6.72 -2.34 12.07
C LYS A 175 -6.47 -1.47 10.83
N VAL A 176 -5.69 -1.97 9.87
CA VAL A 176 -5.35 -1.29 8.61
C VAL A 176 -6.34 -1.66 7.52
N ALA A 177 -6.67 -2.96 7.45
CA ALA A 177 -7.69 -3.53 6.58
C ALA A 177 -8.28 -4.78 7.25
N ASP A 178 -9.25 -5.43 6.62
CA ASP A 178 -9.77 -6.69 7.13
C ASP A 178 -8.67 -7.75 7.17
N GLY A 179 -8.43 -8.28 8.38
CA GLY A 179 -7.35 -9.25 8.64
C GLY A 179 -5.95 -8.67 8.73
N GLU A 180 -5.80 -7.36 8.64
CA GLU A 180 -4.50 -6.69 8.66
C GLU A 180 -4.39 -5.71 9.83
N PHE A 181 -3.30 -5.83 10.60
CA PHE A 181 -3.11 -5.06 11.83
C PHE A 181 -1.69 -4.52 11.92
N GLU A 182 -1.53 -3.32 12.49
CA GLU A 182 -0.22 -2.75 12.78
C GLU A 182 -0.12 -2.21 14.20
N ILE A 183 1.08 -2.22 14.75
CA ILE A 183 1.39 -1.59 16.04
C ILE A 183 2.82 -1.07 16.04
N PHE A 184 3.02 0.01 16.78
CA PHE A 184 4.32 0.52 17.16
C PHE A 184 4.44 0.35 18.67
N MET A 185 5.46 -0.35 19.13
CA MET A 185 5.62 -0.63 20.55
C MET A 185 7.08 -0.95 20.89
N LYS A 186 7.49 -0.65 22.11
CA LYS A 186 8.79 -1.09 22.62
C LYS A 186 8.70 -2.55 23.08
N PHE A 187 9.72 -3.31 22.72
CA PHE A 187 9.89 -4.70 23.14
C PHE A 187 11.26 -4.88 23.80
N GLU A 188 11.33 -5.80 24.76
CA GLU A 188 12.54 -6.11 25.52
C GLU A 188 13.17 -7.43 25.06
N GLU A 189 14.50 -7.38 24.87
CA GLU A 189 15.31 -8.52 24.48
C GLU A 189 15.11 -9.72 25.40
N GLY A 190 14.97 -10.90 24.84
CA GLY A 190 14.92 -12.18 25.55
C GLY A 190 13.64 -12.44 26.33
N LYS A 191 12.72 -11.46 26.43
CA LYS A 191 11.41 -11.65 27.03
C LYS A 191 10.36 -12.02 26.00
N SER A 192 9.33 -12.77 26.43
CA SER A 192 8.29 -13.27 25.55
C SER A 192 7.11 -12.32 25.45
N PHE A 193 6.55 -12.22 24.24
CA PHE A 193 5.26 -11.58 23.96
C PHE A 193 4.46 -12.43 22.98
N LYS A 194 3.19 -12.12 22.81
CA LYS A 194 2.29 -12.78 21.86
C LYS A 194 1.19 -11.83 21.40
N PHE A 195 0.54 -12.22 20.32
CA PHE A 195 -0.65 -11.57 19.83
C PHE A 195 -1.89 -12.34 20.27
N VAL A 196 -2.97 -11.64 20.59
CA VAL A 196 -4.21 -12.26 21.07
C VAL A 196 -5.42 -11.62 20.41
N SER A 197 -6.44 -12.42 20.12
CA SER A 197 -7.67 -11.94 19.45
C SER A 197 -8.59 -11.10 20.31
N SER A 198 -8.35 -11.07 21.65
CA SER A 198 -9.14 -10.30 22.62
C SER A 198 -8.28 -10.00 23.85
N ASN A 199 -8.61 -8.94 24.58
CA ASN A 199 -8.00 -8.63 25.89
C ASN A 199 -8.81 -9.20 27.08
N SER A 200 -9.73 -10.12 26.82
CA SER A 200 -10.56 -10.74 27.85
C SER A 200 -10.95 -12.17 27.47
N GLY A 201 -11.41 -12.94 28.45
CA GLY A 201 -11.87 -14.32 28.24
C GLY A 201 -10.72 -15.27 27.90
N THR A 202 -10.94 -16.14 26.92
CA THR A 202 -9.95 -17.10 26.41
C THR A 202 -9.69 -16.78 24.93
N PRO A 203 -8.81 -15.82 24.64
CA PRO A 203 -8.55 -15.44 23.26
C PRO A 203 -7.74 -16.51 22.51
N LYS A 204 -7.87 -16.53 21.19
CA LYS A 204 -6.88 -17.19 20.34
C LYS A 204 -5.56 -16.46 20.44
N GLU A 205 -4.49 -17.21 20.50
CA GLU A 205 -3.13 -16.72 20.61
C GLU A 205 -2.38 -16.93 19.30
N TYR A 206 -1.47 -16.00 18.95
CA TYR A 206 -0.69 -16.06 17.74
C TYR A 206 0.75 -15.62 18.01
N SER A 207 1.66 -16.21 17.23
CA SER A 207 3.09 -15.90 17.27
C SER A 207 3.70 -16.02 15.87
N PHE A 208 5.02 -15.94 15.80
CA PHE A 208 5.77 -16.03 14.55
C PHE A 208 6.67 -17.27 14.55
N SER A 209 6.74 -17.94 13.40
CA SER A 209 7.65 -19.02 13.12
C SER A 209 8.30 -18.80 11.75
N GLY A 210 9.59 -18.38 11.75
CA GLY A 210 10.22 -17.84 10.54
C GLY A 210 9.48 -16.59 10.05
N GLU A 211 9.11 -16.56 8.80
CA GLU A 211 8.33 -15.44 8.19
C GLU A 211 6.81 -15.64 8.26
N LYS A 212 6.36 -16.69 8.96
CA LYS A 212 4.93 -17.05 9.01
C LYS A 212 4.31 -16.65 10.35
N LEU A 213 3.08 -16.16 10.28
CA LEU A 213 2.17 -16.08 11.40
C LEU A 213 1.63 -17.49 11.72
N VAL A 214 1.63 -17.89 12.99
CA VAL A 214 1.13 -19.18 13.45
C VAL A 214 0.21 -19.03 14.64
N GLU A 215 -0.73 -19.97 14.83
CA GLU A 215 -1.58 -20.01 16.03
C GLU A 215 -0.79 -20.61 17.21
N GLY A 216 -0.96 -20.02 18.38
CA GLY A 216 -0.23 -20.38 19.60
C GLY A 216 1.21 -19.84 19.64
N GLY A 217 1.97 -20.31 20.63
CA GLY A 217 3.37 -19.95 20.82
C GLY A 217 3.59 -18.54 21.36
N THR A 218 4.86 -18.13 21.33
CA THR A 218 5.32 -16.79 21.78
C THR A 218 6.38 -16.26 20.84
N CYS A 219 6.52 -14.94 20.81
CA CYS A 219 7.54 -14.18 20.10
C CYS A 219 8.59 -13.65 21.08
N SER A 220 9.78 -13.31 20.57
CA SER A 220 10.78 -12.50 21.27
C SER A 220 11.54 -11.65 20.27
N VAL A 221 12.17 -10.59 20.75
CA VAL A 221 13.08 -9.77 19.92
C VAL A 221 14.53 -10.06 20.31
N ALA A 222 15.44 -9.96 19.35
CA ALA A 222 16.86 -10.14 19.54
C ALA A 222 17.56 -8.94 20.20
N LYS A 223 16.88 -7.80 20.26
CA LYS A 223 17.39 -6.54 20.81
C LYS A 223 16.24 -5.72 21.38
N THR A 224 16.45 -5.13 22.54
CA THR A 224 15.51 -4.15 23.08
C THR A 224 15.41 -2.93 22.16
N GLY A 225 14.19 -2.60 21.74
CA GLY A 225 13.97 -1.49 20.80
C GLY A 225 12.48 -1.19 20.61
N ILE A 226 12.20 -0.18 19.82
CA ILE A 226 10.85 0.13 19.36
C ILE A 226 10.67 -0.53 18.01
N TYR A 227 9.61 -1.30 17.85
CA TYR A 227 9.33 -2.01 16.61
C TYR A 227 7.98 -1.61 16.05
N LYS A 228 7.91 -1.51 14.73
CA LYS A 228 6.67 -1.58 13.98
C LYS A 228 6.43 -3.04 13.62
N TYR A 229 5.32 -3.61 14.05
CA TYR A 229 4.81 -4.89 13.54
C TYR A 229 3.62 -4.63 12.65
N TYR A 230 3.59 -5.34 11.53
CA TYR A 230 2.45 -5.47 10.65
C TYR A 230 2.13 -6.94 10.51
N VAL A 231 0.88 -7.33 10.77
CA VAL A 231 0.41 -8.72 10.79
C VAL A 231 -0.72 -8.87 9.78
N ASP A 232 -0.61 -9.84 8.90
CA ASP A 232 -1.57 -10.12 7.83
C ASP A 232 -2.08 -11.56 7.94
N PHE A 233 -3.30 -11.72 8.43
CA PHE A 233 -3.97 -13.02 8.56
C PHE A 233 -4.39 -13.60 7.21
N ASN A 234 -4.66 -12.78 6.21
CA ASN A 234 -5.05 -13.21 4.87
C ASN A 234 -3.89 -13.89 4.14
N ALA A 235 -2.68 -13.40 4.40
CA ALA A 235 -1.45 -13.99 3.89
C ALA A 235 -0.81 -14.99 4.85
N GLY A 236 -1.22 -15.02 6.12
CA GLY A 236 -0.55 -15.80 7.16
C GLY A 236 0.88 -15.34 7.42
N SER A 237 1.14 -14.05 7.32
CA SER A 237 2.48 -13.46 7.37
C SER A 237 2.56 -12.26 8.29
N TYR A 238 3.78 -11.81 8.53
CA TYR A 238 4.04 -10.56 9.24
C TYR A 238 5.29 -9.86 8.69
N THR A 239 5.43 -8.59 9.02
CA THR A 239 6.69 -7.86 8.90
C THR A 239 7.00 -7.15 10.20
N SER A 240 8.29 -7.00 10.51
CA SER A 240 8.75 -6.22 11.64
C SER A 240 9.95 -5.38 11.25
N LYS A 241 10.02 -4.15 11.76
CA LYS A 241 11.18 -3.30 11.59
C LYS A 241 11.45 -2.49 12.87
N GLU A 242 12.71 -2.39 13.26
CA GLU A 242 13.12 -1.52 14.35
C GLU A 242 12.97 -0.06 13.92
N VAL A 243 12.27 0.73 14.74
CA VAL A 243 12.08 2.17 14.54
C VAL A 243 13.10 2.89 15.39
N THR A 244 14.04 3.58 14.76
CA THR A 244 15.14 4.26 15.45
C THR A 244 14.81 5.70 15.80
N LYS A 245 14.04 6.38 14.90
CA LYS A 245 13.65 7.77 15.10
C LYS A 245 12.31 8.07 14.45
N VAL A 246 11.58 9.00 15.06
CA VAL A 246 10.45 9.67 14.41
C VAL A 246 10.72 11.17 14.45
N LYS A 247 10.56 11.82 13.33
CA LYS A 247 10.85 13.23 13.13
C LYS A 247 9.63 13.97 12.64
N TRP A 248 9.45 15.18 13.11
CA TRP A 248 8.51 16.15 12.58
C TRP A 248 9.25 17.04 11.58
N PHE A 249 8.88 16.98 10.30
CA PHE A 249 9.47 17.76 9.23
C PHE A 249 8.58 18.95 8.89
N LEU A 250 9.11 20.14 9.05
CA LEU A 250 8.47 21.41 8.69
C LEU A 250 8.86 21.81 7.27
N ASN A 251 7.89 21.82 6.36
CA ASN A 251 8.15 21.95 4.92
C ASN A 251 8.83 23.28 4.55
N TRP A 252 8.32 24.40 5.05
CA TRP A 252 8.89 25.71 4.71
C TRP A 252 10.33 25.90 5.17
N SER A 253 10.60 25.59 6.41
CA SER A 253 11.93 25.81 7.01
C SER A 253 12.91 24.69 6.73
N GLN A 254 12.47 23.59 6.09
CA GLN A 254 13.24 22.36 5.84
C GLN A 254 13.86 21.80 7.14
N ARG A 255 13.19 22.02 8.27
CA ARG A 255 13.68 21.60 9.59
C ARG A 255 13.12 20.25 9.97
N GLU A 256 13.97 19.42 10.52
CA GLU A 256 13.61 18.16 11.17
C GLU A 256 13.74 18.33 12.68
N ILE A 257 12.72 17.88 13.39
CA ILE A 257 12.65 17.91 14.85
C ILE A 257 12.39 16.49 15.30
N GLU A 258 13.35 15.90 16.02
CA GLU A 258 13.21 14.56 16.56
C GLU A 258 12.18 14.55 17.68
N LEU A 259 11.27 13.57 17.66
CA LEU A 259 10.25 13.36 18.67
C LEU A 259 10.73 12.31 19.68
N ASN A 260 10.38 12.51 20.95
CA ASN A 260 10.68 11.56 22.02
C ASN A 260 9.62 10.45 22.05
N TYR A 261 10.06 9.21 22.22
CA TYR A 261 9.14 8.12 22.45
C TYR A 261 8.63 8.16 23.90
N GLU A 262 7.33 8.24 24.09
CA GLU A 262 6.67 8.31 25.40
C GLU A 262 6.00 6.99 25.82
N GLY A 263 6.09 5.96 24.98
CA GLY A 263 5.47 4.67 25.20
C GLY A 263 4.22 4.42 24.37
N MET A 264 3.82 3.15 24.24
CA MET A 264 2.60 2.71 23.59
C MET A 264 2.41 3.25 22.16
N GLY A 265 3.51 3.40 21.42
CA GLY A 265 3.46 3.92 20.04
C GLY A 265 3.30 5.44 19.93
N ILE A 266 3.48 6.16 21.02
CA ILE A 266 3.35 7.62 21.04
C ILE A 266 4.73 8.27 20.97
N TRP A 267 4.91 9.16 20.00
CA TRP A 267 6.05 10.07 19.93
C TRP A 267 5.57 11.50 20.10
N ALA A 268 6.24 12.26 20.96
CA ALA A 268 5.86 13.63 21.23
C ALA A 268 7.08 14.55 21.41
N ILE A 269 6.86 15.81 21.18
CA ILE A 269 7.70 16.90 21.69
C ILE A 269 6.77 17.87 22.41
N ARG A 270 7.15 18.25 23.65
CA ARG A 270 6.33 19.12 24.48
C ARG A 270 6.95 20.49 24.56
N ASP A 271 6.08 21.51 24.72
CA ASP A 271 6.48 22.91 24.90
C ASP A 271 7.41 23.45 23.80
N TYR A 272 7.30 22.89 22.59
CA TYR A 272 8.12 23.30 21.45
C TYR A 272 7.55 24.55 20.81
N VAL A 273 8.34 25.65 20.81
CA VAL A 273 7.98 26.88 20.15
C VAL A 273 8.32 26.77 18.66
N VAL A 274 7.30 26.71 17.83
CA VAL A 274 7.48 26.71 16.37
C VAL A 274 7.85 28.12 15.92
N THR A 275 9.09 28.27 15.45
CA THR A 275 9.60 29.53 14.91
C THR A 275 9.93 29.39 13.43
N GLY A 276 9.82 30.49 12.66
CA GLY A 276 10.22 30.49 11.25
C GLY A 276 9.19 29.89 10.29
N LEU A 277 7.90 29.88 10.67
CA LEU A 277 6.80 29.50 9.79
C LEU A 277 6.35 30.63 8.84
N SER A 278 6.91 31.83 8.95
CA SER A 278 6.47 32.97 8.16
C SER A 278 7.54 33.52 7.24
N GLY A 279 7.32 33.41 5.95
CA GLY A 279 7.63 34.54 5.06
C GLY A 279 6.44 35.49 5.08
N SER A 280 6.67 36.76 4.91
CA SER A 280 5.84 37.93 5.15
C SER A 280 4.43 37.86 4.66
N ASP A 281 3.62 37.08 4.43
CA ASP A 281 2.18 37.03 4.14
C ASP A 281 1.64 35.62 3.82
N ASN A 282 2.51 34.61 3.69
CA ASN A 282 2.10 33.22 3.49
C ASN A 282 2.80 32.36 4.53
N THR A 283 2.10 32.01 5.58
CA THR A 283 2.51 30.94 6.49
C THR A 283 2.35 29.60 5.78
N ASP A 284 3.44 28.97 5.36
CA ASP A 284 3.43 27.57 4.98
C ASP A 284 3.55 26.73 6.25
N ASP A 285 2.43 26.27 6.76
CA ASP A 285 2.31 25.44 7.95
C ASP A 285 2.28 23.92 7.62
N ARG A 286 2.56 23.56 6.36
CA ARG A 286 2.61 22.16 5.95
C ARG A 286 3.73 21.42 6.64
N TYR A 287 3.42 20.25 7.09
CA TYR A 287 4.36 19.34 7.73
C TYR A 287 4.10 17.90 7.35
N LYS A 288 5.07 17.05 7.64
CA LYS A 288 4.96 15.60 7.56
C LYS A 288 5.76 14.97 8.69
N PHE A 289 5.51 13.69 8.92
CA PHE A 289 6.37 12.91 9.79
C PHE A 289 7.28 12.02 8.96
N ARG A 290 8.50 11.80 9.44
CA ARG A 290 9.47 10.89 8.89
C ARG A 290 9.83 9.85 9.95
N MET A 291 9.87 8.61 9.55
CA MET A 291 10.29 7.49 10.39
C MET A 291 11.58 6.91 9.82
N GLU A 292 12.62 6.87 10.62
CA GLU A 292 13.82 6.10 10.33
C GLU A 292 13.68 4.70 10.94
N SER A 293 13.99 3.69 10.16
CA SER A 293 13.90 2.29 10.57
C SER A 293 15.10 1.49 10.08
N SER A 294 15.16 0.21 10.48
CA SER A 294 16.16 -0.74 9.97
C SER A 294 16.14 -0.94 8.45
N GLU A 295 15.05 -0.54 7.79
CA GLU A 295 14.88 -0.64 6.33
C GLU A 295 14.99 0.71 5.60
N GLY A 296 15.36 1.78 6.30
CA GLY A 296 15.49 3.11 5.75
C GLY A 296 14.44 4.10 6.25
N GLU A 297 14.33 5.25 5.57
CA GLU A 297 13.39 6.32 5.91
C GLU A 297 12.05 6.15 5.18
N THR A 298 10.97 6.35 5.91
CA THR A 298 9.60 6.38 5.37
C THR A 298 8.93 7.69 5.75
N GLU A 299 8.21 8.30 4.83
CA GLU A 299 7.41 9.50 5.08
C GLU A 299 5.95 9.15 5.35
N TRP A 300 5.36 9.77 6.37
CA TRP A 300 3.92 9.73 6.60
C TRP A 300 3.29 11.03 6.12
N ARG A 301 2.34 10.89 5.23
CA ARG A 301 1.56 12.00 4.68
C ARG A 301 0.09 11.76 5.00
N ALA A 302 -0.73 12.82 4.91
CA ALA A 302 -2.18 12.65 4.97
C ALA A 302 -2.66 11.75 3.83
N ALA A 303 -3.64 10.92 4.12
CA ALA A 303 -4.23 9.99 3.14
C ALA A 303 -4.91 10.73 1.96
N ILE A 304 -5.27 12.00 2.15
CA ILE A 304 -5.88 12.86 1.14
C ILE A 304 -4.94 14.03 0.91
N ASN A 305 -4.41 14.13 -0.30
CA ASN A 305 -3.65 15.30 -0.72
C ASN A 305 -4.64 16.43 -1.05
N THR A 306 -5.09 17.14 -0.03
CA THR A 306 -5.90 18.35 -0.21
C THR A 306 -5.05 19.55 0.12
N ASP A 307 -5.05 20.55 -0.76
CA ASP A 307 -4.50 21.89 -0.47
C ASP A 307 -5.34 22.65 0.57
N SER A 308 -6.43 22.05 1.04
CA SER A 308 -7.27 22.61 2.07
C SER A 308 -6.69 22.28 3.46
N LYS A 309 -6.55 23.31 4.29
CA LYS A 309 -6.22 23.15 5.71
C LYS A 309 -7.22 22.17 6.33
N PRO A 310 -6.78 21.17 7.13
CA PRO A 310 -7.72 20.42 7.92
C PRO A 310 -8.47 21.42 8.81
N SER A 311 -9.79 21.38 8.74
CA SER A 311 -10.64 22.07 9.70
C SER A 311 -10.36 21.48 11.07
N GLY A 312 -9.83 22.31 11.99
CA GLY A 312 -9.55 21.95 13.37
C GLY A 312 -10.78 21.50 14.14
#